data_c893cc415f9362513cc0b1f642b65b10
#
_entry.id   c893cc415f9362513cc0b1f642b65b10
#
_cell.length_a   1.000
_cell.length_b   1.000
_cell.length_c   1.000
_cell.angle_alpha   90.00
_cell.angle_beta   90.00
_cell.angle_gamma   90.00
#
_symmetry.space_group_name_H-M   'P 1'
#
loop_
_entity.id
_entity.type
_entity.pdbx_description
1 polymer ?
#
loop_
_entity_poly.entity_id
_entity_poly.type
_entity_poly.pdbx_seq_one_letter_code
_entity_poly.pdbx_strand_id
1 'polypeptide(L)'
;MKVTGKIINATVGLKSQKGELLLQVNELQDFKDLVDEYNTKDKLSIEIKPYREKRSLDANAYCWVLITEMANILRASKDEIYLDMLRKYGQQLVVKIKNQDQDRFERSQKYWEVHETLTEEKAQYYRVFVGSSEYDSQEMSILIDGIISEAKQLGVQVETPNQIADMKSRWAVYEK
;
A
#
# COMPACT_ATOMS: atom_id res chain seq x y z
N MET A 1 -3.61 -5.51 -20.71
CA MET A 1 -4.84 -5.65 -19.89
C MET A 1 -4.51 -6.22 -18.52
N LYS A 2 -5.27 -5.92 -17.47
CA LYS A 2 -5.10 -6.48 -16.12
C LYS A 2 -6.43 -7.03 -15.65
N VAL A 3 -6.47 -8.29 -15.22
CA VAL A 3 -7.68 -8.96 -14.71
C VAL A 3 -7.43 -9.50 -13.31
N THR A 4 -8.49 -9.72 -12.56
CA THR A 4 -8.44 -10.38 -11.26
C THR A 4 -9.10 -11.74 -11.33
N GLY A 5 -8.60 -12.69 -10.54
CA GLY A 5 -9.12 -14.04 -10.57
C GLY A 5 -8.42 -14.97 -9.58
N LYS A 6 -8.70 -16.25 -9.70
CA LYS A 6 -8.05 -17.29 -8.90
C LYS A 6 -7.60 -18.47 -9.75
N ILE A 7 -6.59 -19.19 -9.26
CA ILE A 7 -6.15 -20.45 -9.84
C ILE A 7 -7.17 -21.54 -9.44
N ILE A 8 -7.78 -22.17 -10.45
CA ILE A 8 -8.70 -23.27 -10.26
C ILE A 8 -7.97 -24.60 -10.30
N ASN A 9 -7.05 -24.73 -11.25
CA ASN A 9 -6.28 -25.96 -11.44
C ASN A 9 -4.89 -25.66 -12.01
N ALA A 10 -3.93 -26.52 -11.70
CA ALA A 10 -2.59 -26.49 -12.25
C ALA A 10 -2.19 -27.94 -12.56
N THR A 11 -1.81 -28.23 -13.80
CA THR A 11 -1.39 -29.55 -14.24
C THR A 11 -0.07 -29.49 -14.98
N VAL A 12 0.63 -30.61 -15.07
CA VAL A 12 1.84 -30.75 -15.88
C VAL A 12 1.59 -31.86 -16.89
N GLY A 13 1.67 -31.50 -18.16
CA GLY A 13 1.53 -32.47 -19.23
C GLY A 13 2.74 -33.44 -19.26
N LEU A 14 2.51 -34.71 -18.90
CA LEU A 14 3.57 -35.71 -18.78
C LEU A 14 4.42 -35.90 -20.08
N LYS A 15 3.80 -35.74 -21.24
CA LYS A 15 4.49 -35.86 -22.53
C LYS A 15 5.12 -34.56 -23.01
N SER A 16 4.43 -33.42 -22.76
CA SER A 16 4.89 -32.11 -23.22
C SER A 16 5.88 -31.45 -22.26
N GLN A 17 5.91 -31.89 -20.99
CA GLN A 17 6.62 -31.25 -19.88
C GLN A 17 6.26 -29.76 -19.71
N LYS A 18 5.08 -29.36 -20.20
CA LYS A 18 4.57 -28.00 -20.08
C LYS A 18 3.57 -27.92 -18.94
N GLY A 19 3.64 -26.85 -18.18
CA GLY A 19 2.63 -26.52 -17.19
C GLY A 19 1.38 -25.94 -17.85
N GLU A 20 0.22 -26.36 -17.39
CA GLU A 20 -1.09 -25.80 -17.76
C GLU A 20 -1.74 -25.20 -16.53
N LEU A 21 -2.24 -23.99 -16.65
CA LEU A 21 -2.85 -23.25 -15.57
C LEU A 21 -4.27 -22.85 -15.96
N LEU A 22 -5.25 -23.30 -15.19
CA LEU A 22 -6.65 -22.88 -15.35
C LEU A 22 -6.94 -21.78 -14.37
N LEU A 23 -7.31 -20.61 -14.90
CA LEU A 23 -7.68 -19.42 -14.14
C LEU A 23 -9.19 -19.16 -14.27
N GLN A 24 -9.81 -18.78 -13.17
CA GLN A 24 -11.15 -18.18 -13.17
C GLN A 24 -10.99 -16.68 -13.03
N VAL A 25 -11.48 -15.93 -14.00
CA VAL A 25 -11.55 -14.47 -13.97
C VAL A 25 -12.82 -14.04 -13.24
N ASN A 26 -12.73 -13.04 -12.37
CA ASN A 26 -13.87 -12.64 -11.53
C ASN A 26 -14.98 -11.97 -12.35
N GLU A 27 -14.59 -11.10 -13.30
CA GLU A 27 -15.56 -10.33 -14.09
C GLU A 27 -15.71 -10.91 -15.49
N LEU A 28 -16.95 -11.19 -15.89
CA LEU A 28 -17.25 -11.79 -17.21
C LEU A 28 -16.83 -10.87 -18.36
N GLN A 29 -16.94 -9.56 -18.20
CA GLN A 29 -16.55 -8.61 -19.24
C GLN A 29 -15.03 -8.61 -19.41
N ASP A 30 -14.27 -8.56 -18.33
CA ASP A 30 -12.81 -8.64 -18.34
C ASP A 30 -12.33 -9.93 -19.02
N PHE A 31 -13.03 -11.05 -18.78
CA PHE A 31 -12.74 -12.31 -19.45
C PHE A 31 -12.97 -12.24 -20.97
N LYS A 32 -14.08 -11.68 -21.41
CA LYS A 32 -14.38 -11.51 -22.84
C LYS A 32 -13.33 -10.65 -23.53
N ASP A 33 -13.04 -9.49 -22.95
CA ASP A 33 -12.08 -8.54 -23.49
C ASP A 33 -10.66 -9.17 -23.57
N LEU A 34 -10.28 -9.96 -22.55
CA LEU A 34 -9.00 -10.69 -22.54
C LEU A 34 -8.94 -11.73 -23.68
N VAL A 35 -10.01 -12.49 -23.89
CA VAL A 35 -10.09 -13.49 -24.96
C VAL A 35 -10.06 -12.80 -26.32
N ASP A 36 -10.86 -11.75 -26.52
CA ASP A 36 -10.94 -11.05 -27.81
C ASP A 36 -9.60 -10.39 -28.19
N GLU A 37 -8.84 -9.88 -27.21
CA GLU A 37 -7.58 -9.21 -27.46
C GLU A 37 -6.43 -10.19 -27.70
N TYR A 38 -6.41 -11.36 -27.02
CA TYR A 38 -5.22 -12.20 -26.95
C TYR A 38 -5.36 -13.62 -27.50
N ASN A 39 -6.58 -14.11 -27.85
CA ASN A 39 -6.80 -15.51 -28.28
C ASN A 39 -6.04 -15.89 -29.56
N THR A 40 -5.68 -14.93 -30.39
CA THR A 40 -4.94 -15.14 -31.65
C THR A 40 -3.43 -15.03 -31.51
N LYS A 41 -2.91 -14.75 -30.30
CA LYS A 41 -1.48 -14.59 -30.06
C LYS A 41 -0.82 -15.90 -29.68
N ASP A 42 0.24 -16.28 -30.39
CA ASP A 42 0.97 -17.53 -30.14
C ASP A 42 1.77 -17.50 -28.82
N LYS A 43 2.09 -16.32 -28.30
CA LYS A 43 2.90 -16.15 -27.10
C LYS A 43 2.47 -14.94 -26.29
N LEU A 44 2.26 -15.18 -25.01
CA LEU A 44 1.89 -14.16 -24.04
C LEU A 44 2.91 -14.11 -22.90
N SER A 45 3.11 -12.91 -22.34
CA SER A 45 3.76 -12.72 -21.05
C SER A 45 2.68 -12.62 -19.97
N ILE A 46 2.71 -13.54 -19.00
CA ILE A 46 1.70 -13.59 -17.91
C ILE A 46 2.41 -13.33 -16.60
N GLU A 47 1.95 -12.29 -15.88
CA GLU A 47 2.40 -11.95 -14.55
C GLU A 47 1.28 -12.23 -13.56
N ILE A 48 1.54 -13.09 -12.55
CA ILE A 48 0.60 -13.42 -11.49
C ILE A 48 1.15 -12.86 -10.18
N LYS A 49 0.38 -11.99 -9.54
CA LYS A 49 0.72 -11.39 -8.23
C LYS A 49 -0.44 -11.62 -7.28
N PRO A 50 -0.19 -11.72 -5.96
CA PRO A 50 -1.26 -11.65 -4.98
C PRO A 50 -2.13 -10.42 -5.24
N TYR A 51 -3.44 -10.62 -5.31
CA TYR A 51 -4.37 -9.50 -5.42
C TYR A 51 -4.32 -8.71 -4.12
N ARG A 52 -3.92 -7.47 -4.22
CA ARG A 52 -4.09 -6.48 -3.16
C ARG A 52 -5.15 -5.51 -3.61
N GLU A 53 -6.21 -5.43 -2.86
CA GLU A 53 -7.29 -4.54 -3.19
C GLU A 53 -6.81 -3.09 -3.20
N LYS A 54 -7.15 -2.37 -4.27
CA LYS A 54 -6.93 -0.94 -4.28
C LYS A 54 -7.91 -0.31 -3.29
N ARG A 55 -7.37 0.33 -2.27
CA ARG A 55 -8.12 1.20 -1.37
C ARG A 55 -9.03 2.14 -2.15
N SER A 56 -10.19 2.45 -1.60
CA SER A 56 -11.04 3.45 -2.22
C SER A 56 -10.22 4.74 -2.37
N LEU A 57 -10.17 5.29 -3.56
CA LEU A 57 -9.50 6.56 -3.85
C LEU A 57 -9.97 7.66 -2.89
N ASP A 58 -11.21 7.57 -2.45
CA ASP A 58 -11.85 8.54 -1.57
C ASP A 58 -11.15 8.67 -0.21
N ALA A 59 -10.76 7.57 0.39
CA ALA A 59 -10.15 7.60 1.72
C ALA A 59 -8.70 8.06 1.71
N ASN A 60 -7.93 7.65 0.72
CA ASN A 60 -6.57 8.17 0.57
C ASN A 60 -6.60 9.66 0.19
N ALA A 61 -7.53 10.06 -0.68
CA ALA A 61 -7.75 11.47 -1.01
C ALA A 61 -8.15 12.28 0.23
N TYR A 62 -9.05 11.75 1.06
CA TYR A 62 -9.48 12.40 2.29
C TYR A 62 -8.32 12.58 3.29
N CYS A 63 -7.46 11.58 3.45
CA CYS A 63 -6.23 11.74 4.26
C CYS A 63 -5.38 12.92 3.77
N TRP A 64 -5.17 13.04 2.47
CA TRP A 64 -4.37 14.12 1.91
C TRP A 64 -5.02 15.49 2.04
N VAL A 65 -6.35 15.56 2.05
CA VAL A 65 -7.09 16.80 2.38
C VAL A 65 -6.77 17.20 3.81
N LEU A 66 -6.96 16.31 4.80
CA LEU A 66 -6.68 16.60 6.20
C LEU A 66 -5.21 16.95 6.45
N ILE A 67 -4.26 16.22 5.87
CA ILE A 67 -2.83 16.53 5.95
C ILE A 67 -2.54 17.92 5.39
N THR A 68 -3.19 18.31 4.29
CA THR A 68 -3.01 19.64 3.71
C THR A 68 -3.51 20.74 4.65
N GLU A 69 -4.68 20.56 5.26
CA GLU A 69 -5.27 21.49 6.22
C GLU A 69 -4.38 21.64 7.47
N MET A 70 -3.94 20.51 8.03
CA MET A 70 -3.01 20.48 9.16
C MET A 70 -1.70 21.20 8.84
N ALA A 71 -1.13 20.94 7.65
CA ALA A 71 0.10 21.59 7.18
C ALA A 71 -0.03 23.12 7.10
N ASN A 72 -1.18 23.59 6.60
CA ASN A 72 -1.48 25.03 6.54
C ASN A 72 -1.56 25.66 7.92
N ILE A 73 -2.23 25.02 8.87
CA ILE A 73 -2.37 25.50 10.26
C ILE A 73 -1.02 25.53 10.96
N LEU A 74 -0.24 24.46 10.84
CA LEU A 74 1.05 24.29 11.51
C LEU A 74 2.21 25.00 10.77
N ARG A 75 1.96 25.56 9.60
CA ARG A 75 2.98 26.19 8.71
C ARG A 75 4.15 25.23 8.41
N ALA A 76 3.82 23.97 8.21
CA ALA A 76 4.75 22.88 7.88
C ALA A 76 4.49 22.38 6.45
N SER A 77 5.41 21.59 5.91
CA SER A 77 5.18 20.91 4.63
C SER A 77 4.25 19.71 4.81
N LYS A 78 3.55 19.33 3.75
CA LYS A 78 2.70 18.12 3.76
C LYS A 78 3.52 16.85 4.05
N ASP A 79 4.75 16.78 3.54
CA ASP A 79 5.64 15.64 3.77
C ASP A 79 6.06 15.53 5.24
N GLU A 80 6.29 16.67 5.93
CA GLU A 80 6.56 16.68 7.38
C GLU A 80 5.37 16.20 8.19
N ILE A 81 4.15 16.72 7.91
CA ILE A 81 2.94 16.26 8.58
C ILE A 81 2.67 14.80 8.30
N TYR A 82 2.83 14.35 7.05
CA TYR A 82 2.64 12.95 6.69
C TYR A 82 3.62 12.04 7.43
N LEU A 83 4.90 12.41 7.50
CA LEU A 83 5.91 11.67 8.24
C LEU A 83 5.59 11.60 9.74
N ASP A 84 5.09 12.70 10.33
CA ASP A 84 4.64 12.70 11.73
C ASP A 84 3.47 11.73 11.96
N MET A 85 2.51 11.68 11.04
CA MET A 85 1.41 10.72 11.08
C MET A 85 1.90 9.28 10.94
N LEU A 86 2.87 9.02 10.05
CA LEU A 86 3.48 7.71 9.93
C LEU A 86 4.24 7.28 11.20
N ARG A 87 4.90 8.22 11.88
CA ARG A 87 5.57 7.95 13.16
C ARG A 87 4.60 7.54 14.26
N LYS A 88 3.44 8.19 14.32
CA LYS A 88 2.46 7.99 15.39
C LYS A 88 1.54 6.79 15.13
N TYR A 89 1.13 6.60 13.90
CA TYR A 89 0.03 5.70 13.53
C TYR A 89 0.36 4.73 12.40
N GLY A 90 1.54 4.90 11.77
CA GLY A 90 1.93 4.10 10.62
C GLY A 90 2.69 2.83 10.98
N GLN A 91 2.93 2.00 9.98
CA GLN A 91 3.77 0.82 10.09
C GLN A 91 5.23 1.19 10.04
N GLN A 92 6.03 0.59 10.91
CA GLN A 92 7.46 0.86 11.03
C GLN A 92 8.24 -0.46 11.08
N LEU A 93 9.42 -0.42 10.47
CA LEU A 93 10.39 -1.49 10.47
C LEU A 93 11.71 -0.98 11.01
N VAL A 94 12.38 -1.76 11.86
CA VAL A 94 13.75 -1.47 12.28
C VAL A 94 14.68 -2.37 11.47
N VAL A 95 15.60 -1.76 10.74
CA VAL A 95 16.55 -2.46 9.86
C VAL A 95 17.98 -2.13 10.28
N LYS A 96 18.86 -3.13 10.25
CA LYS A 96 20.29 -2.97 10.52
C LYS A 96 21.04 -2.83 9.19
N ILE A 97 21.72 -1.73 8.98
CA ILE A 97 22.48 -1.41 7.78
C ILE A 97 23.95 -1.27 8.09
N LYS A 98 24.81 -1.97 7.35
CA LYS A 98 26.27 -1.83 7.49
C LYS A 98 26.71 -0.44 7.01
N ASN A 99 27.76 0.12 7.63
CA ASN A 99 28.24 1.47 7.29
C ASN A 99 28.54 1.67 5.80
N GLN A 100 29.04 0.64 5.13
CA GLN A 100 29.35 0.70 3.71
C GLN A 100 28.11 0.85 2.80
N ASP A 101 26.92 0.48 3.28
CA ASP A 101 25.68 0.46 2.52
C ASP A 101 24.73 1.61 2.92
N GLN A 102 25.12 2.45 3.88
CA GLN A 102 24.27 3.53 4.42
C GLN A 102 23.83 4.52 3.33
N ASP A 103 24.77 5.08 2.59
CA ASP A 103 24.47 6.06 1.55
C ASP A 103 23.47 5.52 0.51
N ARG A 104 23.62 4.24 0.15
CA ARG A 104 22.72 3.58 -0.80
C ARG A 104 21.33 3.40 -0.21
N PHE A 105 21.28 2.97 1.06
CA PHE A 105 20.03 2.79 1.79
C PHE A 105 19.28 4.12 1.92
N GLU A 106 19.92 5.16 2.42
CA GLU A 106 19.31 6.49 2.65
C GLU A 106 18.74 7.11 1.37
N ARG A 107 19.43 6.94 0.24
CA ARG A 107 18.93 7.39 -1.07
C ARG A 107 17.76 6.57 -1.60
N SER A 108 17.64 5.31 -1.17
CA SER A 108 16.58 4.40 -1.64
C SER A 108 15.29 4.51 -0.83
N GLN A 109 15.36 5.06 0.38
CA GLN A 109 14.22 5.17 1.28
C GLN A 109 13.71 6.60 1.35
N LYS A 110 12.37 6.78 1.28
CA LYS A 110 11.76 8.11 1.35
C LYS A 110 11.54 8.56 2.79
N TYR A 111 11.16 7.64 3.67
CA TYR A 111 10.79 7.94 5.06
C TYR A 111 11.57 7.05 6.01
N TRP A 112 12.57 7.61 6.67
CA TRP A 112 13.42 6.91 7.61
C TRP A 112 14.00 7.88 8.65
N GLU A 113 14.46 7.32 9.76
CA GLU A 113 15.25 8.02 10.78
C GLU A 113 16.28 7.08 11.39
N VAL A 114 17.34 7.66 11.92
CA VAL A 114 18.31 6.91 12.70
C VAL A 114 17.64 6.47 14.00
N HIS A 115 17.66 5.17 14.27
CA HIS A 115 17.12 4.60 15.50
C HIS A 115 18.22 4.43 16.55
N GLU A 116 19.34 3.81 16.17
CA GLU A 116 20.48 3.55 17.07
C GLU A 116 21.76 3.41 16.24
N THR A 117 22.87 3.95 16.75
CA THR A 117 24.19 3.82 16.14
C THR A 117 25.04 2.83 16.92
N LEU A 118 25.46 1.75 16.27
CA LEU A 118 26.36 0.73 16.85
C LEU A 118 27.77 0.90 16.30
N THR A 119 28.58 1.67 17.01
CA THR A 119 29.97 1.98 16.62
C THR A 119 30.87 0.73 16.56
N GLU A 120 30.70 -0.19 17.47
CA GLU A 120 31.51 -1.44 17.55
C GLU A 120 31.23 -2.39 16.38
N GLU A 121 29.98 -2.44 15.92
CA GLU A 121 29.54 -3.35 14.85
C GLU A 121 29.68 -2.76 13.43
N LYS A 122 30.18 -1.54 13.30
CA LYS A 122 30.25 -0.81 12.01
C LYS A 122 28.90 -0.86 11.24
N ALA A 123 27.82 -0.68 11.98
CA ALA A 123 26.46 -0.72 11.50
C ALA A 123 25.59 0.30 12.22
N GLN A 124 24.47 0.62 11.62
CA GLN A 124 23.48 1.53 12.16
C GLN A 124 22.07 0.93 12.03
N TYR A 125 21.25 1.11 13.05
CA TYR A 125 19.83 0.79 12.98
C TYR A 125 19.06 2.00 12.46
N TYR A 126 18.21 1.73 11.49
CA TYR A 126 17.28 2.69 10.94
C TYR A 126 15.86 2.26 11.23
N ARG A 127 15.03 3.21 11.60
CA ARG A 127 13.59 3.05 11.59
C ARG A 127 13.08 3.54 10.23
N VAL A 128 12.45 2.64 9.49
CA VAL A 128 11.85 2.90 8.19
C VAL A 128 10.34 2.97 8.38
N PHE A 129 9.74 4.03 7.90
CA PHE A 129 8.29 4.20 7.89
C PHE A 129 7.74 3.74 6.55
N VAL A 130 6.88 2.73 6.61
CA VAL A 130 6.23 2.20 5.42
C VAL A 130 5.21 3.23 4.93
N GLY A 131 5.29 3.60 3.65
CA GLY A 131 4.33 4.52 3.07
C GLY A 131 2.93 3.91 2.99
N SER A 132 1.90 4.71 3.22
CA SER A 132 0.52 4.25 3.21
C SER A 132 0.08 3.59 1.89
N SER A 133 0.87 3.69 0.82
CA SER A 133 0.64 2.96 -0.43
C SER A 133 0.79 1.44 -0.31
N GLU A 134 1.47 0.95 0.71
CA GLU A 134 1.71 -0.47 0.96
C GLU A 134 0.74 -1.05 2.02
N TYR A 135 -0.09 -0.21 2.65
CA TYR A 135 -0.98 -0.62 3.73
C TYR A 135 -2.14 -1.47 3.24
N ASP A 136 -2.54 -2.45 4.02
CA ASP A 136 -3.82 -3.10 3.91
C ASP A 136 -4.97 -2.22 4.45
N SER A 137 -6.21 -2.74 4.42
CA SER A 137 -7.39 -2.00 4.85
C SER A 137 -7.39 -1.70 6.35
N GLN A 138 -6.88 -2.62 7.16
CA GLN A 138 -6.82 -2.46 8.61
C GLN A 138 -5.76 -1.43 9.01
N GLU A 139 -4.56 -1.55 8.46
CA GLU A 139 -3.46 -0.61 8.68
C GLU A 139 -3.83 0.81 8.24
N MET A 140 -4.50 0.92 7.09
CA MET A 140 -4.99 2.21 6.60
C MET A 140 -6.10 2.78 7.49
N SER A 141 -6.97 1.94 8.04
CA SER A 141 -8.01 2.40 8.98
C SER A 141 -7.39 3.00 10.25
N ILE A 142 -6.32 2.40 10.77
CA ILE A 142 -5.60 2.92 11.93
C ILE A 142 -4.96 4.28 11.61
N LEU A 143 -4.27 4.37 10.47
CA LEU A 143 -3.65 5.63 10.06
C LEU A 143 -4.68 6.75 9.88
N ILE A 144 -5.81 6.48 9.24
CA ILE A 144 -6.89 7.46 9.04
C ILE A 144 -7.48 7.92 10.35
N ASP A 145 -7.76 7.02 11.29
CA ASP A 145 -8.30 7.38 12.60
C ASP A 145 -7.34 8.29 13.35
N GLY A 146 -6.04 8.01 13.27
CA GLY A 146 -5.01 8.86 13.81
C GLY A 146 -5.00 10.27 13.18
N ILE A 147 -5.00 10.34 11.85
CA ILE A 147 -5.04 11.63 11.12
C ILE A 147 -6.30 12.43 11.49
N ILE A 148 -7.46 11.78 11.53
CA ILE A 148 -8.72 12.43 11.92
C ILE A 148 -8.65 12.96 13.36
N SER A 149 -8.07 12.19 14.28
CA SER A 149 -7.90 12.61 15.68
C SER A 149 -7.01 13.84 15.80
N GLU A 150 -5.87 13.85 15.14
CA GLU A 150 -4.94 15.00 15.13
C GLU A 150 -5.55 16.23 14.46
N ALA A 151 -6.22 16.03 13.32
CA ALA A 151 -6.92 17.12 12.62
C ALA A 151 -7.98 17.78 13.49
N LYS A 152 -8.79 17.00 14.24
CA LYS A 152 -9.78 17.53 15.20
C LYS A 152 -9.13 18.34 16.31
N GLN A 153 -8.00 17.88 16.86
CA GLN A 153 -7.28 18.62 17.91
C GLN A 153 -6.77 19.99 17.41
N LEU A 154 -6.45 20.08 16.13
CA LEU A 154 -6.05 21.34 15.48
C LEU A 154 -7.25 22.22 15.05
N GLY A 155 -8.48 21.78 15.29
CA GLY A 155 -9.68 22.51 14.91
C GLY A 155 -10.06 22.38 13.42
N VAL A 156 -9.46 21.45 12.70
CA VAL A 156 -9.85 21.14 11.32
C VAL A 156 -11.24 20.51 11.31
N GLN A 157 -12.09 20.99 10.41
CA GLN A 157 -13.38 20.35 10.19
C GLN A 157 -13.17 19.00 9.51
N VAL A 158 -13.72 17.97 10.14
CA VAL A 158 -13.65 16.60 9.61
C VAL A 158 -15.05 16.13 9.22
N GLU A 159 -15.10 15.15 8.31
CA GLU A 159 -16.35 14.49 7.93
C GLU A 159 -17.08 13.89 9.14
N THR A 160 -18.38 13.71 8.99
CA THR A 160 -19.20 13.13 10.06
C THR A 160 -18.81 11.66 10.32
N PRO A 161 -19.05 11.13 11.54
CA PRO A 161 -18.77 9.73 11.84
C PRO A 161 -19.41 8.75 10.85
N ASN A 162 -20.61 9.06 10.34
CA ASN A 162 -21.30 8.22 9.36
C ASN A 162 -20.57 8.21 8.01
N GLN A 163 -20.09 9.37 7.54
CA GLN A 163 -19.33 9.47 6.30
C GLN A 163 -17.97 8.76 6.41
N ILE A 164 -17.30 8.88 7.55
CA ILE A 164 -16.06 8.16 7.84
C ILE A 164 -16.30 6.65 7.87
N ALA A 165 -17.38 6.20 8.54
CA ALA A 165 -17.76 4.81 8.60
C ALA A 165 -18.10 4.25 7.20
N ASP A 166 -18.78 5.02 6.36
CA ASP A 166 -19.10 4.67 4.98
C ASP A 166 -17.83 4.55 4.11
N MET A 167 -16.90 5.49 4.24
CA MET A 167 -15.59 5.39 3.58
C MET A 167 -14.83 4.12 3.97
N LYS A 168 -14.84 3.77 5.28
CA LYS A 168 -14.18 2.57 5.80
C LYS A 168 -14.90 1.28 5.41
N SER A 169 -16.23 1.26 5.40
CA SER A 169 -17.01 0.08 5.04
C SER A 169 -16.78 -0.36 3.60
N ARG A 170 -16.49 0.58 2.71
CA ARG A 170 -16.11 0.28 1.33
C ARG A 170 -14.75 -0.45 1.23
N TRP A 171 -13.95 -0.45 2.29
CA TRP A 171 -12.72 -1.24 2.35
C TRP A 171 -12.97 -2.65 2.87
N ALA A 172 -13.85 -2.80 3.85
CA ALA A 172 -14.14 -4.08 4.50
C ALA A 172 -14.98 -5.04 3.63
N VAL A 173 -15.67 -4.56 2.60
CA VAL A 173 -16.49 -5.41 1.70
C VAL A 173 -15.65 -6.40 0.90
N TYR A 174 -14.36 -6.23 0.87
CA TYR A 174 -13.43 -6.93 -0.01
C TYR A 174 -12.49 -7.91 0.70
N GLU A 175 -12.62 -8.09 2.01
CA GLU A 175 -11.86 -9.06 2.82
C GLU A 175 -12.53 -10.45 2.96
N LYS A 176 -13.53 -10.78 2.10
CA LYS A 176 -14.20 -12.10 2.12
C LYS A 176 -13.86 -12.94 0.91
#